data_f73739b4b9d1c6e150f139c51c6e665c
#
_entry.id   f73739b4b9d1c6e150f139c51c6e665c
#
_cell.length_a   1.000
_cell.length_b   1.000
_cell.length_c   1.000
_cell.angle_alpha   90.00
_cell.angle_beta   90.00
_cell.angle_gamma   90.00
#
_symmetry.space_group_name_H-M   'P 1'
#
loop_
_entity.id
_entity.type
_entity.pdbx_description
1 polymer ?
#
loop_
_entity_poly.entity_id
_entity_poly.type
_entity_poly.pdbx_seq_one_letter_code
_entity_poly.pdbx_strand_id
1 'polypeptide(L)'
;YNDRLGNGVDVLLGGGRRHFVPTTVVDEEGDRGARVDGRDLRQEFVTAGYRYVWNRAGFEALTPGQTPVLGLFERSHMEFDYDRPNDLGGEPSIKDMTVKAIQLLQGAGRRKSSGYFLQVEAGRIDHAHHAGNAYRALTDMQAFDDAIGAAAQMVGLRDTLIIVSADHSHVFSIAGYPMRPLEELPYAVTSYSPGYATAGQAGHGIFDVVYD
;
A
#
# COMPACT_ATOMS: atom_id res chain seq x y z
N TYR A 1 -18.22 -13.51 5.92
CA TYR A 1 -17.54 -13.00 4.73
C TYR A 1 -17.19 -14.13 3.78
N ASN A 2 -16.47 -15.14 4.24
CA ASN A 2 -16.06 -16.28 3.42
C ASN A 2 -17.25 -17.11 2.91
N ASP A 3 -18.30 -17.26 3.69
CA ASP A 3 -19.50 -18.00 3.31
C ASP A 3 -20.25 -17.40 2.11
N ARG A 4 -20.12 -16.09 1.88
CA ARG A 4 -20.73 -15.40 0.74
C ARG A 4 -19.87 -15.41 -0.52
N LEU A 5 -18.55 -15.49 -0.35
CA LEU A 5 -17.58 -15.49 -1.44
C LEU A 5 -17.10 -16.91 -1.80
N GLY A 6 -17.80 -17.94 -1.34
CA GLY A 6 -17.41 -19.32 -1.54
C GLY A 6 -16.17 -19.68 -0.72
N ASN A 7 -15.01 -19.73 -1.34
CA ASN A 7 -13.75 -20.11 -0.65
C ASN A 7 -13.03 -18.92 0.04
N GLY A 8 -13.64 -17.72 0.02
CA GLY A 8 -13.04 -16.51 0.56
C GLY A 8 -12.03 -15.83 -0.38
N VAL A 9 -11.20 -14.95 0.17
CA VAL A 9 -10.14 -14.25 -0.55
C VAL A 9 -8.83 -14.97 -0.29
N ASP A 10 -8.12 -15.36 -1.34
CA ASP A 10 -6.89 -16.15 -1.22
C ASP A 10 -5.70 -15.30 -0.74
N VAL A 11 -5.65 -14.00 -1.06
CA VAL A 11 -4.53 -13.11 -0.72
C VAL A 11 -5.07 -11.75 -0.27
N LEU A 12 -4.74 -11.36 0.95
CA LEU A 12 -5.04 -10.05 1.55
C LEU A 12 -3.72 -9.47 2.06
N LEU A 13 -3.25 -8.36 1.47
CA LEU A 13 -2.01 -7.68 1.86
C LEU A 13 -2.28 -6.19 2.01
N GLY A 14 -1.78 -5.58 3.09
CA GLY A 14 -1.94 -4.14 3.32
C GLY A 14 -1.71 -3.72 4.76
N GLY A 15 -2.20 -2.57 5.12
CA GLY A 15 -2.21 -2.03 6.48
C GLY A 15 -3.50 -2.36 7.23
N GLY A 16 -3.83 -1.52 8.22
CA GLY A 16 -5.08 -1.60 8.97
C GLY A 16 -5.08 -2.62 10.11
N ARG A 17 -3.92 -3.13 10.54
CA ARG A 17 -3.80 -4.16 11.59
C ARG A 17 -4.59 -3.82 12.85
N ARG A 18 -4.65 -2.53 13.26
CA ARG A 18 -5.44 -2.10 14.43
C ARG A 18 -6.91 -2.52 14.39
N HIS A 19 -7.49 -2.65 13.19
CA HIS A 19 -8.89 -3.02 13.03
C HIS A 19 -9.14 -4.54 13.08
N PHE A 20 -8.06 -5.32 13.12
CA PHE A 20 -8.10 -6.77 13.32
C PHE A 20 -7.86 -7.16 14.77
N VAL A 21 -7.35 -6.23 15.60
CA VAL A 21 -6.92 -6.47 16.99
C VAL A 21 -7.87 -5.77 17.96
N PRO A 22 -8.32 -6.41 19.03
CA PRO A 22 -9.15 -5.77 20.04
C PRO A 22 -8.38 -4.74 20.88
N THR A 23 -9.10 -3.74 21.42
CA THR A 23 -8.50 -2.67 22.25
C THR A 23 -7.77 -3.17 23.49
N THR A 24 -8.04 -4.40 23.93
CA THR A 24 -7.44 -5.03 25.11
C THR A 24 -6.13 -5.76 24.81
N VAL A 25 -5.79 -5.93 23.52
CA VAL A 25 -4.62 -6.69 23.06
C VAL A 25 -3.61 -5.74 22.44
N VAL A 26 -2.33 -5.98 22.72
CA VAL A 26 -1.19 -5.31 22.08
C VAL A 26 -0.78 -6.14 20.85
N ASP A 27 -0.51 -5.47 19.75
CA ASP A 27 -0.07 -6.11 18.53
C ASP A 27 1.45 -6.37 18.50
N GLU A 28 1.97 -6.83 17.39
CA GLU A 28 3.38 -7.24 17.23
C GLU A 28 4.36 -6.05 17.27
N GLU A 29 3.88 -4.82 17.10
CA GLU A 29 4.67 -3.59 17.19
C GLU A 29 4.51 -2.85 18.51
N GLY A 30 3.71 -3.40 19.42
CA GLY A 30 3.53 -2.86 20.77
C GLY A 30 2.34 -1.91 20.90
N ASP A 31 1.51 -1.78 19.89
CA ASP A 31 0.33 -0.92 19.88
C ASP A 31 -0.97 -1.67 20.18
N ARG A 32 -1.89 -0.98 20.86
CA ARG A 32 -3.22 -1.53 21.10
C ARG A 32 -4.08 -1.53 19.85
N GLY A 33 -4.89 -2.56 19.68
CA GLY A 33 -5.91 -2.63 18.65
C GLY A 33 -7.00 -1.56 18.79
N ALA A 34 -7.90 -1.51 17.83
CA ALA A 34 -9.03 -0.58 17.78
C ALA A 34 -10.41 -1.27 17.79
N ARG A 35 -10.47 -2.60 17.80
CA ARG A 35 -11.75 -3.32 17.81
C ARG A 35 -12.39 -3.29 19.20
N VAL A 36 -13.64 -2.89 19.24
CA VAL A 36 -14.43 -2.78 20.49
C VAL A 36 -15.29 -4.02 20.78
N ASP A 37 -15.42 -4.93 19.82
CA ASP A 37 -16.21 -6.16 19.96
C ASP A 37 -15.44 -7.32 20.62
N GLY A 38 -14.21 -7.08 21.03
CA GLY A 38 -13.36 -8.05 21.73
C GLY A 38 -12.77 -9.16 20.84
N ARG A 39 -13.05 -9.18 19.54
CA ARG A 39 -12.58 -10.20 18.61
C ARG A 39 -11.14 -9.90 18.14
N ASP A 40 -10.27 -10.89 18.14
CA ASP A 40 -8.99 -10.85 17.45
C ASP A 40 -9.12 -11.56 16.08
N LEU A 41 -9.34 -10.77 15.05
CA LEU A 41 -9.54 -11.32 13.71
C LEU A 41 -8.27 -11.98 13.13
N ARG A 42 -7.07 -11.61 13.58
CA ARG A 42 -5.85 -12.31 13.16
C ARG A 42 -5.92 -13.79 13.55
N GLN A 43 -6.33 -14.06 14.79
CA GLN A 43 -6.49 -15.43 15.30
C GLN A 43 -7.63 -16.18 14.60
N GLU A 44 -8.72 -15.48 14.28
CA GLU A 44 -9.84 -16.09 13.54
C GLU A 44 -9.41 -16.45 12.10
N PHE A 45 -8.65 -15.60 11.41
CA PHE A 45 -8.10 -15.91 10.10
C PHE A 45 -7.11 -17.08 10.16
N VAL A 46 -6.23 -17.12 11.15
CA VAL A 46 -5.32 -18.25 11.37
C VAL A 46 -6.11 -19.55 11.61
N THR A 47 -7.15 -19.51 12.44
CA THR A 47 -8.04 -20.65 12.68
C THR A 47 -8.76 -21.09 11.41
N ALA A 48 -9.11 -20.15 10.54
CA ALA A 48 -9.69 -20.42 9.22
C ALA A 48 -8.66 -20.90 8.19
N GLY A 49 -7.41 -21.11 8.56
CA GLY A 49 -6.35 -21.64 7.73
C GLY A 49 -5.51 -20.61 6.97
N TYR A 50 -5.67 -19.31 7.27
CA TYR A 50 -4.81 -18.28 6.68
C TYR A 50 -3.43 -18.28 7.32
N ARG A 51 -2.40 -18.08 6.49
CA ARG A 51 -1.08 -17.74 6.98
C ARG A 51 -1.03 -16.24 7.27
N TYR A 52 -0.83 -15.88 8.53
CA TYR A 52 -0.69 -14.50 8.96
C TYR A 52 0.78 -14.06 8.92
N VAL A 53 1.04 -12.88 8.34
CA VAL A 53 2.35 -12.20 8.34
C VAL A 53 2.15 -10.71 8.61
N TRP A 54 3.11 -10.07 9.29
CA TRP A 54 2.97 -8.68 9.71
C TRP A 54 4.21 -7.82 9.42
N ASN A 55 5.33 -8.42 9.00
CA ASN A 55 6.59 -7.73 8.75
C ASN A 55 7.27 -8.22 7.47
N ARG A 56 8.35 -7.54 7.10
CA ARG A 56 9.13 -7.84 5.90
C ARG A 56 9.63 -9.28 5.89
N ALA A 57 10.18 -9.77 6.98
CA ALA A 57 10.73 -11.13 7.06
C ALA A 57 9.64 -12.20 6.81
N GLY A 58 8.47 -12.05 7.44
CA GLY A 58 7.33 -12.92 7.22
C GLY A 58 6.82 -12.87 5.78
N PHE A 59 6.77 -11.68 5.19
CA PHE A 59 6.39 -11.47 3.80
C PHE A 59 7.35 -12.13 2.81
N GLU A 60 8.65 -11.98 3.01
CA GLU A 60 9.68 -12.58 2.15
C GLU A 60 9.66 -14.11 2.19
N ALA A 61 9.35 -14.68 3.36
CA ALA A 61 9.22 -16.12 3.56
C ALA A 61 8.00 -16.76 2.87
N LEU A 62 7.06 -15.96 2.31
CA LEU A 62 5.94 -16.47 1.55
C LEU A 62 6.43 -17.08 0.23
N THR A 63 6.00 -18.29 -0.06
CA THR A 63 6.34 -19.02 -1.30
C THR A 63 5.12 -19.26 -2.18
N PRO A 64 5.27 -19.38 -3.52
CA PRO A 64 4.16 -19.63 -4.44
C PRO A 64 3.28 -20.81 -4.00
N GLY A 65 1.96 -20.60 -4.05
CA GLY A 65 0.98 -21.61 -3.66
C GLY A 65 0.67 -21.69 -2.16
N GLN A 66 1.30 -20.87 -1.33
CA GLN A 66 0.94 -20.73 0.09
C GLN A 66 -0.25 -19.77 0.22
N THR A 67 -1.43 -20.25 -0.08
CA THR A 67 -2.70 -19.52 0.12
C THR A 67 -3.63 -20.35 1.00
N PRO A 68 -4.53 -19.72 1.78
CA PRO A 68 -4.76 -18.28 1.86
C PRO A 68 -3.76 -17.53 2.77
N VAL A 69 -3.53 -16.24 2.48
CA VAL A 69 -2.58 -15.37 3.20
C VAL A 69 -3.28 -14.09 3.68
N LEU A 70 -2.98 -13.69 4.91
CA LEU A 70 -3.30 -12.38 5.49
C LEU A 70 -1.99 -11.68 5.87
N GLY A 71 -1.65 -10.58 5.18
CA GLY A 71 -0.53 -9.72 5.51
C GLY A 71 -1.01 -8.36 6.00
N LEU A 72 -0.68 -8.00 7.25
CA LEU A 72 -1.04 -6.71 7.86
C LEU A 72 0.23 -6.04 8.34
N PHE A 73 0.84 -5.24 7.47
CA PHE A 73 2.21 -4.74 7.66
C PHE A 73 2.26 -3.44 8.47
N GLU A 74 1.16 -2.69 8.49
CA GLU A 74 1.10 -1.42 9.19
C GLU A 74 -0.13 -1.36 10.10
N ARG A 75 0.01 -0.62 11.20
CA ARG A 75 -1.06 -0.43 12.17
C ARG A 75 -2.28 0.25 11.56
N SER A 76 -2.05 1.28 10.75
CA SER A 76 -3.08 2.08 10.09
C SER A 76 -2.94 1.96 8.57
N HIS A 77 -2.65 3.04 7.89
CA HIS A 77 -2.34 3.01 6.47
C HIS A 77 -0.89 2.55 6.28
N MET A 78 -0.59 1.91 5.16
CA MET A 78 0.81 1.70 4.75
C MET A 78 1.55 3.04 4.72
N GLU A 79 2.84 3.08 4.97
CA GLU A 79 3.62 4.30 4.84
C GLU A 79 3.63 4.84 3.39
N PHE A 80 3.88 6.14 3.20
CA PHE A 80 4.22 6.64 1.88
C PHE A 80 5.49 5.95 1.38
N ASP A 81 5.59 5.68 0.10
CA ASP A 81 6.72 4.92 -0.43
C ASP A 81 8.09 5.56 -0.08
N TYR A 82 8.13 6.90 -0.01
CA TYR A 82 9.30 7.65 0.44
C TYR A 82 9.65 7.40 1.91
N ASP A 83 8.65 7.28 2.78
CA ASP A 83 8.85 7.13 4.24
C ASP A 83 9.04 5.66 4.65
N ARG A 84 8.53 4.73 3.86
CA ARG A 84 8.55 3.28 4.09
C ARG A 84 9.90 2.69 4.54
N PRO A 85 11.07 3.14 4.03
CA PRO A 85 12.37 2.61 4.51
C PRO A 85 12.65 2.87 6.00
N ASN A 86 11.90 3.75 6.64
CA ASN A 86 12.05 4.09 8.06
C ASN A 86 11.16 3.21 8.96
N ASP A 87 10.28 2.39 8.38
CA ASP A 87 9.44 1.47 9.15
C ASP A 87 10.27 0.38 9.82
N LEU A 88 10.06 0.18 11.14
CA LEU A 88 10.84 -0.77 11.95
C LEU A 88 10.47 -2.24 11.68
N GLY A 89 9.22 -2.52 11.39
CA GLY A 89 8.75 -3.85 10.99
C GLY A 89 9.22 -4.22 9.60
N GLY A 90 9.52 -3.21 8.78
CA GLY A 90 9.88 -3.33 7.39
C GLY A 90 8.68 -3.73 6.54
N GLU A 91 7.86 -2.76 6.12
CA GLU A 91 6.75 -3.06 5.24
C GLU A 91 7.18 -3.25 3.78
N PRO A 92 6.50 -4.13 3.02
CA PRO A 92 6.74 -4.28 1.60
C PRO A 92 6.18 -3.09 0.80
N SER A 93 6.82 -2.74 -0.34
CA SER A 93 6.28 -1.75 -1.27
C SER A 93 5.03 -2.28 -1.98
N ILE A 94 4.26 -1.37 -2.61
CA ILE A 94 3.13 -1.75 -3.47
C ILE A 94 3.58 -2.67 -4.60
N LYS A 95 4.78 -2.45 -5.15
CA LYS A 95 5.40 -3.33 -6.15
C LYS A 95 5.67 -4.71 -5.60
N ASP A 96 6.30 -4.80 -4.41
CA ASP A 96 6.60 -6.08 -3.75
C ASP A 96 5.31 -6.88 -3.50
N MET A 97 4.28 -6.21 -2.96
CA MET A 97 2.98 -6.84 -2.69
C MET A 97 2.29 -7.32 -3.97
N THR A 98 2.31 -6.52 -5.03
CA THR A 98 1.73 -6.88 -6.33
C THR A 98 2.41 -8.11 -6.93
N VAL A 99 3.75 -8.10 -6.97
CA VAL A 99 4.56 -9.23 -7.46
C VAL A 99 4.30 -10.49 -6.64
N LYS A 100 4.32 -10.38 -5.32
CA LYS A 100 4.08 -11.51 -4.42
C LYS A 100 2.65 -12.06 -4.57
N ALA A 101 1.66 -11.19 -4.67
CA ALA A 101 0.26 -11.59 -4.87
C ALA A 101 0.09 -12.40 -6.17
N ILE A 102 0.68 -11.93 -7.27
CA ILE A 102 0.68 -12.66 -8.55
C ILE A 102 1.33 -14.04 -8.40
N GLN A 103 2.49 -14.13 -7.75
CA GLN A 103 3.19 -15.40 -7.51
C GLN A 103 2.36 -16.39 -6.69
N LEU A 104 1.73 -15.88 -5.62
CA LEU A 104 0.87 -16.70 -4.75
C LEU A 104 -0.36 -17.21 -5.51
N LEU A 105 -1.04 -16.33 -6.24
CA LEU A 105 -2.25 -16.69 -7.00
C LEU A 105 -1.95 -17.61 -8.19
N GLN A 106 -0.87 -17.40 -8.92
CA GLN A 106 -0.44 -18.30 -9.99
C GLN A 106 -0.05 -19.68 -9.45
N GLY A 107 0.61 -19.74 -8.29
CA GLY A 107 0.92 -20.99 -7.61
C GLY A 107 -0.34 -21.76 -7.17
N ALA A 108 -1.36 -21.06 -6.71
CA ALA A 108 -2.66 -21.60 -6.35
C ALA A 108 -3.49 -22.00 -7.59
N GLY A 109 -3.39 -21.24 -8.68
CA GLY A 109 -4.14 -21.43 -9.92
C GLY A 109 -3.83 -22.74 -10.67
N ARG A 110 -2.67 -23.33 -10.47
CA ARG A 110 -2.38 -24.68 -10.95
C ARG A 110 -3.29 -25.74 -10.35
N ARG A 111 -3.95 -25.43 -9.23
CA ARG A 111 -4.98 -26.27 -8.60
C ARG A 111 -6.40 -25.91 -9.04
N LYS A 112 -6.60 -24.71 -9.60
CA LYS A 112 -7.90 -24.20 -10.07
C LYS A 112 -7.73 -23.71 -11.50
N SER A 113 -8.32 -24.35 -12.46
CA SER A 113 -8.26 -24.03 -13.90
C SER A 113 -8.96 -22.72 -14.30
N SER A 114 -9.44 -21.93 -13.35
CA SER A 114 -10.34 -20.79 -13.58
C SER A 114 -9.65 -19.41 -13.58
N GLY A 115 -8.33 -19.34 -13.43
CA GLY A 115 -7.63 -18.05 -13.32
C GLY A 115 -7.81 -17.37 -11.95
N TYR A 116 -7.51 -16.07 -11.86
CA TYR A 116 -7.66 -15.26 -10.65
C TYR A 116 -8.08 -13.83 -10.99
N PHE A 117 -8.64 -13.14 -10.00
CA PHE A 117 -8.87 -11.71 -9.99
C PHE A 117 -7.96 -11.09 -8.93
N LEU A 118 -7.22 -10.06 -9.26
CA LEU A 118 -6.37 -9.29 -8.35
C LEU A 118 -6.74 -7.82 -8.45
N GLN A 119 -7.05 -7.19 -7.30
CA GLN A 119 -7.20 -5.75 -7.16
C GLN A 119 -6.02 -5.22 -6.37
N VAL A 120 -5.42 -4.13 -6.87
CA VAL A 120 -4.32 -3.40 -6.23
C VAL A 120 -4.74 -1.94 -6.11
N GLU A 121 -4.54 -1.34 -4.95
CA GLU A 121 -4.86 0.05 -4.69
C GLU A 121 -3.64 0.81 -4.20
N ALA A 122 -3.33 1.95 -4.83
CA ALA A 122 -2.30 2.88 -4.41
C ALA A 122 -2.91 4.04 -3.60
N GLY A 123 -3.56 3.72 -2.49
CA GLY A 123 -4.37 4.65 -1.70
C GLY A 123 -3.60 5.82 -1.07
N ARG A 124 -2.28 5.76 -1.00
CA ARG A 124 -1.48 6.85 -0.41
C ARG A 124 -1.29 8.05 -1.34
N ILE A 125 -1.52 7.90 -2.64
CA ILE A 125 -1.55 9.02 -3.60
C ILE A 125 -2.60 10.04 -3.18
N ASP A 126 -3.83 9.59 -2.92
CA ASP A 126 -4.92 10.45 -2.46
C ASP A 126 -4.58 11.13 -1.13
N HIS A 127 -4.07 10.38 -0.15
CA HIS A 127 -3.66 10.94 1.13
C HIS A 127 -2.58 12.02 0.99
N ALA A 128 -1.64 11.86 0.06
CA ALA A 128 -0.62 12.86 -0.20
C ALA A 128 -1.23 14.13 -0.82
N HIS A 129 -2.23 13.98 -1.69
CA HIS A 129 -3.00 15.10 -2.24
C HIS A 129 -3.77 15.84 -1.13
N HIS A 130 -4.46 15.13 -0.25
CA HIS A 130 -5.12 15.73 0.92
C HIS A 130 -4.17 16.49 1.84
N ALA A 131 -2.93 16.02 1.96
CA ALA A 131 -1.89 16.69 2.73
C ALA A 131 -1.20 17.84 1.97
N GLY A 132 -1.57 18.09 0.70
CA GLY A 132 -0.90 19.05 -0.16
C GLY A 132 0.58 18.71 -0.41
N ASN A 133 0.97 17.45 -0.33
CA ASN A 133 2.36 17.00 -0.43
C ASN A 133 2.66 16.43 -1.82
N ALA A 134 3.08 17.30 -2.74
CA ALA A 134 3.40 16.93 -4.11
C ALA A 134 4.49 15.85 -4.20
N TYR A 135 5.51 15.93 -3.35
CA TYR A 135 6.61 14.98 -3.41
C TYR A 135 6.14 13.56 -3.09
N ARG A 136 5.39 13.39 -1.99
CA ARG A 136 4.82 12.08 -1.63
C ARG A 136 3.83 11.58 -2.67
N ALA A 137 2.96 12.46 -3.20
CA ALA A 137 2.03 12.08 -4.25
C ALA A 137 2.73 11.53 -5.50
N LEU A 138 3.82 12.20 -5.92
CA LEU A 138 4.58 11.79 -7.10
C LEU A 138 5.42 10.53 -6.85
N THR A 139 6.00 10.36 -5.67
CA THR A 139 6.76 9.14 -5.34
C THR A 139 5.86 7.92 -5.20
N ASP A 140 4.68 8.06 -4.60
CA ASP A 140 3.69 6.98 -4.52
C ASP A 140 3.12 6.63 -5.91
N MET A 141 2.90 7.64 -6.77
CA MET A 141 2.49 7.40 -8.16
C MET A 141 3.58 6.66 -8.95
N GLN A 142 4.85 7.01 -8.76
CA GLN A 142 5.97 6.30 -9.38
C GLN A 142 6.06 4.85 -8.89
N ALA A 143 5.89 4.62 -7.59
CA ALA A 143 5.86 3.27 -7.02
C ALA A 143 4.71 2.44 -7.60
N PHE A 144 3.55 3.07 -7.85
CA PHE A 144 2.42 2.43 -8.50
C PHE A 144 2.70 2.07 -9.96
N ASP A 145 3.28 2.99 -10.73
CA ASP A 145 3.71 2.73 -12.11
C ASP A 145 4.70 1.55 -12.19
N ASP A 146 5.67 1.51 -11.29
CA ASP A 146 6.62 0.41 -11.15
C ASP A 146 5.91 -0.93 -10.84
N ALA A 147 4.86 -0.92 -10.04
CA ALA A 147 4.07 -2.11 -9.74
C ALA A 147 3.29 -2.61 -10.96
N ILE A 148 2.68 -1.68 -11.72
CA ILE A 148 1.99 -1.99 -12.98
C ILE A 148 2.97 -2.58 -13.99
N GLY A 149 4.14 -1.95 -14.17
CA GLY A 149 5.19 -2.43 -15.06
C GLY A 149 5.68 -3.83 -14.71
N ALA A 150 5.87 -4.12 -13.40
CA ALA A 150 6.24 -5.44 -12.93
C ALA A 150 5.12 -6.47 -13.18
N ALA A 151 3.88 -6.13 -12.91
CA ALA A 151 2.73 -7.00 -13.20
C ALA A 151 2.66 -7.35 -14.69
N ALA A 152 2.76 -6.36 -15.58
CA ALA A 152 2.72 -6.56 -17.02
C ALA A 152 3.84 -7.48 -17.55
N GLN A 153 5.01 -7.45 -16.92
CA GLN A 153 6.12 -8.36 -17.25
C GLN A 153 5.91 -9.79 -16.76
N MET A 154 5.14 -9.97 -15.67
CA MET A 154 4.92 -11.28 -15.07
C MET A 154 3.78 -12.06 -15.70
N VAL A 155 2.78 -11.37 -16.26
CA VAL A 155 1.60 -11.99 -16.82
C VAL A 155 1.63 -11.99 -18.34
N GLY A 156 1.03 -13.00 -18.95
CA GLY A 156 0.88 -13.05 -20.41
C GLY A 156 -0.29 -12.17 -20.84
N LEU A 157 -0.04 -11.07 -21.53
CA LEU A 157 -1.08 -10.13 -22.00
C LEU A 157 -2.04 -10.75 -23.05
N ARG A 158 -1.85 -12.01 -23.42
CA ARG A 158 -2.77 -12.75 -24.31
C ARG A 158 -3.98 -13.32 -23.56
N ASP A 159 -3.81 -13.59 -22.27
CA ASP A 159 -4.80 -14.26 -21.41
C ASP A 159 -5.11 -13.48 -20.12
N THR A 160 -4.44 -12.35 -19.91
CA THR A 160 -4.60 -11.51 -18.75
C THR A 160 -4.93 -10.08 -19.17
N LEU A 161 -6.02 -9.55 -18.64
CA LEU A 161 -6.41 -8.14 -18.78
C LEU A 161 -5.90 -7.35 -17.59
N ILE A 162 -5.17 -6.25 -17.85
CA ILE A 162 -4.79 -5.26 -16.85
C ILE A 162 -5.60 -3.99 -17.11
N ILE A 163 -6.29 -3.50 -16.07
CA ILE A 163 -7.05 -2.25 -16.10
C ILE A 163 -6.43 -1.32 -15.06
N VAL A 164 -6.10 -0.11 -15.45
CA VAL A 164 -5.61 0.95 -14.56
C VAL A 164 -6.59 2.11 -14.61
N SER A 165 -7.03 2.58 -13.47
CA SER A 165 -7.98 3.68 -13.35
C SER A 165 -7.73 4.42 -12.04
N ALA A 166 -8.21 5.66 -11.96
CA ALA A 166 -8.45 6.35 -10.70
C ALA A 166 -9.91 6.15 -10.30
N ASP A 167 -10.20 6.16 -9.00
CA ASP A 167 -11.56 6.12 -8.43
C ASP A 167 -12.24 7.50 -8.54
N HIS A 168 -11.44 8.59 -8.42
CA HIS A 168 -11.85 9.98 -8.63
C HIS A 168 -10.63 10.84 -8.99
N SER A 169 -10.88 12.08 -9.40
CA SER A 169 -9.88 13.14 -9.51
C SER A 169 -9.65 13.81 -8.14
N HIS A 170 -8.69 14.75 -8.08
CA HIS A 170 -8.45 15.54 -6.89
C HIS A 170 -8.34 17.03 -7.21
N VAL A 171 -8.70 17.90 -6.25
CA VAL A 171 -8.58 19.37 -6.36
C VAL A 171 -7.14 19.87 -6.19
N PHE A 172 -6.21 18.97 -5.95
CA PHE A 172 -4.80 19.29 -5.84
C PHE A 172 -4.28 19.95 -7.12
N SER A 173 -3.68 21.12 -6.99
CA SER A 173 -3.09 21.88 -8.10
C SER A 173 -1.72 22.42 -7.73
N ILE A 174 -0.85 22.55 -8.72
CA ILE A 174 0.49 23.14 -8.59
C ILE A 174 0.50 24.43 -9.39
N ALA A 175 0.80 25.55 -8.73
CA ALA A 175 0.89 26.88 -9.36
C ALA A 175 2.30 27.44 -9.18
N GLY A 176 2.74 28.26 -10.15
CA GLY A 176 4.02 28.95 -10.12
C GLY A 176 5.09 28.35 -11.04
N TYR A 177 6.22 29.03 -11.06
CA TYR A 177 7.40 28.63 -11.86
C TYR A 177 8.61 28.59 -10.92
N PRO A 178 8.81 27.47 -10.20
CA PRO A 178 9.92 27.36 -9.25
C PRO A 178 11.25 27.36 -9.97
N MET A 179 12.23 28.07 -9.40
CA MET A 179 13.61 27.89 -9.84
C MET A 179 14.11 26.54 -9.35
N ARG A 180 14.53 25.70 -10.25
CA ARG A 180 15.13 24.40 -9.94
C ARG A 180 16.60 24.61 -9.61
N PRO A 181 17.05 24.42 -8.36
CA PRO A 181 18.47 24.37 -8.04
C PRO A 181 19.09 23.18 -8.78
N LEU A 182 20.20 23.41 -9.47
CA LEU A 182 20.86 22.38 -10.27
C LEU A 182 21.54 21.28 -9.43
N GLU A 183 21.72 21.47 -8.13
CA GLU A 183 22.61 20.67 -7.29
C GLU A 183 21.92 19.86 -6.20
N GLU A 184 20.62 20.01 -5.98
CA GLU A 184 19.96 19.31 -4.87
C GLU A 184 18.58 18.74 -5.28
N LEU A 185 18.57 17.47 -5.57
CA LEU A 185 17.36 16.65 -5.62
C LEU A 185 17.61 15.42 -4.74
N PRO A 186 16.64 14.97 -3.97
CA PRO A 186 15.23 15.34 -3.93
C PRO A 186 14.87 16.23 -2.75
N TYR A 187 14.25 17.37 -2.98
CA TYR A 187 13.59 18.09 -1.89
C TYR A 187 12.26 17.46 -1.59
N ALA A 188 12.12 16.95 -0.39
CA ALA A 188 10.82 16.63 0.14
C ALA A 188 10.00 17.92 0.28
N VAL A 189 8.78 17.92 -0.15
CA VAL A 189 7.79 18.90 0.27
C VAL A 189 7.54 18.65 1.75
N THR A 190 8.07 19.50 2.62
CA THR A 190 8.16 19.21 4.04
C THR A 190 7.24 20.01 4.92
N SER A 191 6.61 21.05 4.39
CA SER A 191 5.79 21.91 5.21
C SER A 191 4.46 22.20 4.57
N TYR A 192 3.50 22.32 5.42
CA TYR A 192 2.15 22.60 5.09
C TYR A 192 1.64 23.73 5.98
N SER A 193 0.95 24.67 5.36
CA SER A 193 0.04 25.61 6.02
C SER A 193 -1.34 25.40 5.42
N PRO A 194 -2.45 25.64 6.13
CA PRO A 194 -3.78 25.45 5.55
C PRO A 194 -3.88 26.06 4.15
N GLY A 195 -4.05 25.24 3.14
CA GLY A 195 -4.11 25.62 1.74
C GLY A 195 -2.80 25.65 0.97
N TYR A 196 -1.64 25.47 1.61
CA TYR A 196 -0.35 25.55 0.92
C TYR A 196 0.62 24.48 1.38
N ALA A 197 1.33 23.87 0.44
CA ALA A 197 2.53 23.12 0.69
C ALA A 197 3.71 23.78 -0.03
N THR A 198 4.79 24.04 0.69
CA THR A 198 6.00 24.62 0.11
C THR A 198 7.12 23.59 0.08
N ALA A 199 7.88 23.57 -1.00
CA ALA A 199 9.05 22.73 -1.13
C ALA A 199 10.30 23.45 -0.62
N GLY A 200 11.01 22.85 0.33
CA GLY A 200 12.33 23.26 0.77
C GLY A 200 12.36 24.18 1.98
N GLN A 201 13.44 24.02 2.76
CA GLN A 201 13.64 24.76 4.01
C GLN A 201 14.33 26.12 3.87
N ALA A 202 14.73 26.58 2.76
CA ALA A 202 15.59 27.74 2.64
C ALA A 202 14.93 28.95 1.96
N GLY A 203 13.62 29.08 2.01
CA GLY A 203 12.92 30.18 1.34
C GLY A 203 13.02 30.13 -0.19
N HIS A 204 13.54 29.07 -0.72
CA HIS A 204 13.59 28.76 -2.15
C HIS A 204 12.51 27.74 -2.46
N GLY A 205 11.25 28.13 -2.31
CA GLY A 205 10.12 27.30 -2.70
C GLY A 205 10.28 26.81 -4.13
N ILE A 206 10.32 25.52 -4.31
CA ILE A 206 10.40 24.93 -5.65
C ILE A 206 9.01 24.80 -6.24
N PHE A 207 8.01 24.61 -5.39
CA PHE A 207 6.60 24.59 -5.79
C PHE A 207 5.74 25.19 -4.70
N ASP A 208 4.79 26.02 -5.09
CA ASP A 208 3.64 26.34 -4.27
C ASP A 208 2.51 25.38 -4.67
N VAL A 209 2.06 24.58 -3.74
CA VAL A 209 0.94 23.67 -3.94
C VAL A 209 -0.27 24.30 -3.28
N VAL A 210 -1.27 24.65 -4.08
CA VAL A 210 -2.53 25.22 -3.61
C VAL A 210 -3.54 24.11 -3.46
N TYR A 211 -4.22 24.11 -2.34
CA TYR A 211 -5.26 23.17 -1.98
C TYR A 211 -6.58 23.93 -1.92
N ASP A 212 -7.55 23.57 -2.74
CA ASP A 212 -8.91 24.14 -2.72
C ASP A 212 -9.82 23.37 -1.76
#